data_5e476e5e9986bea73271115ff164f353
#
_entry.id   5e476e5e9986bea73271115ff164f353
#
_cell.length_a   1.000
_cell.length_b   1.000
_cell.length_c   1.000
_cell.angle_alpha   90.00
_cell.angle_beta   90.00
_cell.angle_gamma   90.00
#
_symmetry.space_group_name_H-M   'P 1'
#
loop_
_entity.id
_entity.type
_entity.pdbx_description
1 polymer ?
#
loop_
_entity_poly.entity_id
_entity_poly.type
_entity_poly.pdbx_seq_one_letter_code
_entity_poly.pdbx_strand_id
1 'polypeptide(L)'
;MLKAKTFLGIDFGAGTLKIAEFEPADGGGLKLLRFGVRALGLPGSQDAARDGVLRRALGELLAEGGFVSRQANISAPGYQVFSKFVKLPPVDASKISQIIQYEAQQNVPFPLTESAWDHQVLGTAADGAREVLLVAIKAEVVEKLFAVGESVGLKMEVVDASMAALANAFRYNYGDIEGCSLLIDIGAKTSNVLLFEKNKFYVRTVPVGANTITQEYSAESKVPFAEAEKFKIAQGFVSLGGAYEEPDDAKVAAVSKVARNVLTRLHMQVNQTVQFYRTQQGGSAPQRVYLCGGGSVMAYSAEFFQEKLNLPVEYFSPFRNIQIDPSVNVEELEKSASLFGEAVGLGLRNIADCPVELNLLPKSSKARQDFNSKKPFLIAAAFVAAAGVWAAGLFYSKVATVRREGLATISEKVEPLARVETSLKGEEAKLAEVRKQTDQLGAWLSERAYWPDILIEVRSILKATESESSQKLGVPVGIWVDTFYSTEPPKPEVAAAEEEGPKVITMSRELMMRYGLLPKTAVAGGEGGEGGASAEGGSAAGGPAKAKSSASTNEVAVLNLSIRAVNLQKVKQEANGQIAYDLEKLAKASPLFDASETQLSGNLEQVDDTTATFTFPLKLKLKRPIKL
;
A
#
# COMPACT_ATOMS: atom_id res chain seq x y z
N MET A 1 -31.68 17.06 -10.83
CA MET A 1 -30.49 17.03 -11.71
C MET A 1 -29.28 16.86 -10.82
N LEU A 2 -28.58 15.72 -10.89
CA LEU A 2 -27.27 15.56 -10.29
C LEU A 2 -26.36 16.53 -11.04
N LYS A 3 -25.71 17.48 -10.35
CA LYS A 3 -24.70 18.36 -10.94
C LYS A 3 -23.64 17.47 -11.59
N ALA A 4 -23.37 17.67 -12.88
CA ALA A 4 -22.25 17.03 -13.54
C ALA A 4 -20.98 17.25 -12.70
N LYS A 5 -20.21 16.20 -12.46
CA LYS A 5 -19.04 16.26 -11.59
C LYS A 5 -17.92 16.96 -12.34
N THR A 6 -17.66 18.23 -12.02
CA THR A 6 -16.55 18.99 -12.61
C THR A 6 -15.22 18.61 -11.95
N PHE A 7 -14.11 18.76 -12.68
CA PHE A 7 -12.75 18.48 -12.21
C PHE A 7 -11.75 19.41 -12.87
N LEU A 8 -10.58 19.56 -12.24
CA LEU A 8 -9.50 20.42 -12.69
C LEU A 8 -8.36 19.60 -13.30
N GLY A 9 -7.81 20.06 -14.41
CA GLY A 9 -6.50 19.70 -14.91
C GLY A 9 -5.52 20.84 -14.61
N ILE A 10 -4.46 20.57 -13.84
CA ILE A 10 -3.48 21.57 -13.43
C ILE A 10 -2.09 21.18 -13.89
N ASP A 11 -1.49 21.97 -14.78
CA ASP A 11 -0.10 21.78 -15.17
C ASP A 11 0.83 22.69 -14.36
N PHE A 12 1.69 22.06 -13.54
CA PHE A 12 2.73 22.74 -12.78
C PHE A 12 4.01 22.91 -13.62
N GLY A 13 3.91 23.66 -14.72
CA GLY A 13 5.06 23.97 -15.57
C GLY A 13 6.19 24.71 -14.85
N ALA A 14 7.38 24.79 -15.45
CA ALA A 14 8.51 25.53 -14.89
C ALA A 14 8.38 27.05 -15.07
N GLY A 15 7.79 27.51 -16.16
CA GLY A 15 7.63 28.94 -16.46
C GLY A 15 6.21 29.47 -16.23
N THR A 16 5.21 28.61 -16.34
CA THR A 16 3.78 28.96 -16.23
C THR A 16 3.03 27.89 -15.48
N LEU A 17 2.06 28.31 -14.69
CA LEU A 17 1.02 27.46 -14.10
C LEU A 17 -0.22 27.57 -14.99
N LYS A 18 -0.81 26.42 -15.38
CA LYS A 18 -2.04 26.40 -16.15
C LYS A 18 -3.07 25.61 -15.38
N ILE A 19 -4.32 26.05 -15.43
CA ILE A 19 -5.47 25.41 -14.83
C ILE A 19 -6.62 25.42 -15.82
N ALA A 20 -7.31 24.30 -15.93
CA ALA A 20 -8.53 24.21 -16.72
C ALA A 20 -9.58 23.38 -15.97
N GLU A 21 -10.82 23.85 -15.98
CA GLU A 21 -11.96 23.15 -15.39
C GLU A 21 -12.78 22.50 -16.49
N PHE A 22 -13.04 21.23 -16.28
CA PHE A 22 -13.76 20.40 -17.24
C PHE A 22 -14.98 19.74 -16.65
N GLU A 23 -15.90 19.34 -17.52
CA GLU A 23 -16.99 18.41 -17.22
C GLU A 23 -17.13 17.38 -18.35
N PRO A 24 -17.73 16.20 -18.08
CA PRO A 24 -18.13 15.29 -19.13
C PRO A 24 -19.15 15.97 -20.07
N ALA A 25 -18.92 15.91 -21.37
CA ALA A 25 -19.82 16.47 -22.36
C ALA A 25 -21.03 15.56 -22.61
N ASP A 26 -22.17 16.15 -22.98
CA ASP A 26 -23.34 15.41 -23.43
C ASP A 26 -23.00 14.61 -24.71
N GLY A 27 -23.16 13.28 -24.65
CA GLY A 27 -22.78 12.39 -25.76
C GLY A 27 -21.38 11.82 -25.68
N GLY A 28 -20.66 12.07 -24.59
CA GLY A 28 -19.28 11.63 -24.34
C GLY A 28 -18.25 12.67 -24.77
N GLY A 29 -17.06 12.57 -24.23
CA GLY A 29 -15.99 13.53 -24.46
C GLY A 29 -15.85 14.56 -23.34
N LEU A 30 -15.02 15.58 -23.58
CA LEU A 30 -14.61 16.57 -22.60
C LEU A 30 -15.20 17.94 -22.99
N LYS A 31 -15.69 18.69 -22.01
CA LYS A 31 -16.12 20.08 -22.18
C LYS A 31 -15.32 20.99 -21.27
N LEU A 32 -14.71 22.05 -21.84
CA LEU A 32 -14.00 23.08 -21.12
C LEU A 32 -14.99 24.11 -20.57
N LEU A 33 -14.96 24.36 -19.25
CA LEU A 33 -15.77 25.35 -18.58
C LEU A 33 -15.03 26.64 -18.29
N ARG A 34 -13.77 26.54 -17.87
CA ARG A 34 -12.88 27.67 -17.50
C ARG A 34 -11.44 27.29 -17.70
N PHE A 35 -10.62 28.29 -17.92
CA PHE A 35 -9.18 28.13 -17.99
C PHE A 35 -8.47 29.35 -17.37
N GLY A 36 -7.21 29.17 -17.03
CA GLY A 36 -6.37 30.25 -16.52
C GLY A 36 -4.90 29.92 -16.66
N VAL A 37 -4.09 30.94 -16.88
CA VAL A 37 -2.63 30.87 -16.99
C VAL A 37 -2.00 31.90 -16.10
N ARG A 38 -0.94 31.51 -15.38
CA ARG A 38 -0.14 32.45 -14.59
C ARG A 38 1.34 32.25 -14.84
N ALA A 39 2.04 33.29 -15.22
CA ALA A 39 3.50 33.27 -15.34
C ALA A 39 4.14 33.18 -13.94
N LEU A 40 5.12 32.30 -13.80
CA LEU A 40 5.85 32.06 -12.56
C LEU A 40 7.21 32.79 -12.51
N GLY A 41 7.68 33.27 -13.66
CA GLY A 41 8.99 33.90 -13.79
C GLY A 41 10.16 32.96 -13.45
N LEU A 42 11.33 33.56 -13.23
CA LEU A 42 12.53 32.79 -12.85
C LEU A 42 12.34 31.96 -11.57
N PRO A 43 11.69 32.45 -10.49
CA PRO A 43 11.49 31.68 -9.27
C PRO A 43 10.68 30.40 -9.48
N GLY A 44 9.79 30.36 -10.48
CA GLY A 44 9.04 29.15 -10.83
C GLY A 44 9.91 28.00 -11.33
N SER A 45 11.11 28.28 -11.81
CA SER A 45 12.08 27.30 -12.26
C SER A 45 13.21 27.01 -11.25
N GLN A 46 13.19 27.66 -10.08
CA GLN A 46 14.16 27.51 -8.99
C GLN A 46 13.54 26.74 -7.82
N ASP A 47 14.09 25.57 -7.50
CA ASP A 47 13.49 24.64 -6.53
C ASP A 47 13.24 25.27 -5.14
N ALA A 48 14.15 26.15 -4.68
CA ALA A 48 14.03 26.81 -3.37
C ALA A 48 12.87 27.81 -3.27
N ALA A 49 12.52 28.49 -4.36
CA ALA A 49 11.49 29.54 -4.36
C ALA A 49 10.14 29.04 -4.91
N ARG A 50 10.16 27.91 -5.61
CA ARG A 50 9.07 27.41 -6.43
C ARG A 50 7.77 27.21 -5.64
N ASP A 51 7.83 26.58 -4.47
CA ASP A 51 6.63 26.20 -3.70
C ASP A 51 5.83 27.43 -3.26
N GLY A 52 6.53 28.49 -2.85
CA GLY A 52 5.90 29.76 -2.47
C GLY A 52 5.24 30.49 -3.65
N VAL A 53 5.92 30.47 -4.81
CA VAL A 53 5.40 31.07 -6.05
C VAL A 53 4.20 30.29 -6.58
N LEU A 54 4.27 28.96 -6.58
CA LEU A 54 3.16 28.11 -7.01
C LEU A 54 1.92 28.30 -6.13
N ARG A 55 2.10 28.32 -4.80
CA ARG A 55 0.99 28.55 -3.85
C ARG A 55 0.29 29.88 -4.13
N ARG A 56 1.06 30.95 -4.31
CA ARG A 56 0.50 32.27 -4.62
C ARG A 56 -0.24 32.25 -5.96
N ALA A 57 0.42 31.80 -7.02
CA ALA A 57 -0.14 31.78 -8.37
C ALA A 57 -1.41 30.92 -8.46
N LEU A 58 -1.43 29.76 -7.79
CA LEU A 58 -2.60 28.89 -7.76
C LEU A 58 -3.74 29.51 -6.95
N GLY A 59 -3.43 30.15 -5.81
CA GLY A 59 -4.41 30.86 -5.00
C GLY A 59 -5.07 32.01 -5.75
N GLU A 60 -4.27 32.82 -6.46
CA GLU A 60 -4.75 33.91 -7.31
C GLU A 60 -5.64 33.40 -8.44
N LEU A 61 -5.19 32.39 -9.19
CA LEU A 61 -5.99 31.78 -10.27
C LEU A 61 -7.34 31.25 -9.77
N LEU A 62 -7.35 30.56 -8.63
CA LEU A 62 -8.60 30.03 -8.06
C LEU A 62 -9.55 31.13 -7.58
N ALA A 63 -9.00 32.24 -7.06
CA ALA A 63 -9.81 33.36 -6.59
C ALA A 63 -10.39 34.19 -7.75
N GLU A 64 -9.62 34.42 -8.80
CA GLU A 64 -9.99 35.27 -9.94
C GLU A 64 -10.80 34.50 -10.99
N GLY A 65 -10.49 33.20 -11.22
CA GLY A 65 -11.04 32.42 -12.33
C GLY A 65 -12.42 31.81 -12.08
N GLY A 66 -13.00 31.96 -10.89
CA GLY A 66 -14.33 31.43 -10.57
C GLY A 66 -14.45 29.88 -10.63
N PHE A 67 -13.35 29.16 -10.48
CA PHE A 67 -13.29 27.69 -10.49
C PHE A 67 -14.10 27.08 -9.36
N VAL A 68 -14.99 26.16 -9.69
CA VAL A 68 -15.94 25.56 -8.74
C VAL A 68 -15.40 24.23 -8.19
N SER A 69 -14.76 23.43 -9.05
CA SER A 69 -14.23 22.14 -8.63
C SER A 69 -13.10 22.27 -7.62
N ARG A 70 -13.00 21.29 -6.73
CA ARG A 70 -11.87 21.12 -5.81
C ARG A 70 -11.13 19.80 -6.03
N GLN A 71 -11.58 18.97 -6.98
CA GLN A 71 -10.89 17.75 -7.39
C GLN A 71 -9.98 18.08 -8.56
N ALA A 72 -8.71 17.71 -8.46
CA ALA A 72 -7.70 18.07 -9.45
C ALA A 72 -6.82 16.87 -9.82
N ASN A 73 -6.58 16.71 -11.13
CA ASN A 73 -5.47 15.94 -11.67
C ASN A 73 -4.34 16.91 -11.97
N ILE A 74 -3.13 16.53 -11.65
CA ILE A 74 -1.95 17.40 -11.83
C ILE A 74 -0.88 16.74 -12.68
N SER A 75 -0.07 17.55 -13.38
CA SER A 75 1.15 17.09 -14.02
C SER A 75 2.37 17.42 -13.18
N ALA A 76 3.25 16.43 -13.03
CA ALA A 76 4.59 16.65 -12.49
C ALA A 76 5.45 17.39 -13.53
N PRO A 77 6.31 18.36 -13.11
CA PRO A 77 7.12 19.14 -14.05
C PRO A 77 8.13 18.26 -14.77
N GLY A 78 8.13 18.30 -16.10
CA GLY A 78 8.91 17.40 -16.95
C GLY A 78 10.42 17.39 -16.67
N TYR A 79 11.00 18.51 -16.22
CA TYR A 79 12.43 18.59 -15.90
C TYR A 79 12.85 17.84 -14.60
N GLN A 80 11.88 17.39 -13.79
CA GLN A 80 12.11 16.60 -12.59
C GLN A 80 11.69 15.14 -12.76
N VAL A 81 11.11 14.81 -13.90
CA VAL A 81 10.65 13.46 -14.23
C VAL A 81 11.72 12.71 -15.01
N PHE A 82 12.10 11.56 -14.50
CA PHE A 82 12.89 10.59 -15.24
C PHE A 82 11.95 9.70 -16.05
N SER A 83 12.28 9.46 -17.31
CA SER A 83 11.56 8.52 -18.17
C SER A 83 12.50 7.66 -18.99
N LYS A 84 12.17 6.38 -19.15
CA LYS A 84 12.93 5.44 -19.96
C LYS A 84 12.02 4.42 -20.63
N PHE A 85 12.27 4.17 -21.92
CA PHE A 85 11.67 3.03 -22.62
C PHE A 85 12.53 1.79 -22.38
N VAL A 86 11.88 0.72 -21.95
CA VAL A 86 12.51 -0.57 -21.67
C VAL A 86 11.81 -1.63 -22.52
N LYS A 87 12.60 -2.49 -23.17
CA LYS A 87 12.09 -3.66 -23.89
C LYS A 87 12.23 -4.88 -22.98
N LEU A 88 11.11 -5.49 -22.63
CA LEU A 88 11.07 -6.71 -21.85
C LEU A 88 11.01 -7.92 -22.78
N PRO A 89 11.73 -9.00 -22.50
CA PRO A 89 11.62 -10.23 -23.26
C PRO A 89 10.18 -10.78 -23.19
N PRO A 90 9.77 -11.66 -24.12
CA PRO A 90 8.48 -12.31 -24.06
C PRO A 90 8.41 -13.23 -22.83
N VAL A 91 7.71 -12.80 -21.80
CA VAL A 91 7.54 -13.50 -20.53
C VAL A 91 6.08 -13.53 -20.13
N ASP A 92 5.72 -14.47 -19.24
CA ASP A 92 4.40 -14.58 -18.68
C ASP A 92 3.97 -13.29 -17.96
N ALA A 93 2.71 -12.94 -18.06
CA ALA A 93 2.15 -11.73 -17.45
C ALA A 93 2.42 -11.63 -15.94
N SER A 94 2.48 -12.76 -15.24
CA SER A 94 2.77 -12.84 -13.80
C SER A 94 4.17 -12.37 -13.42
N LYS A 95 5.14 -12.47 -14.34
CA LYS A 95 6.55 -12.09 -14.11
C LYS A 95 6.86 -10.64 -14.51
N ILE A 96 5.99 -10.02 -15.29
CA ILE A 96 6.21 -8.66 -15.84
C ILE A 96 6.48 -7.66 -14.73
N SER A 97 5.64 -7.60 -13.70
CA SER A 97 5.79 -6.63 -12.61
C SER A 97 7.11 -6.78 -11.87
N GLN A 98 7.59 -8.00 -11.69
CA GLN A 98 8.87 -8.26 -11.03
C GLN A 98 10.06 -7.81 -11.89
N ILE A 99 10.01 -8.07 -13.20
CA ILE A 99 11.06 -7.65 -14.14
C ILE A 99 11.07 -6.12 -14.23
N ILE A 100 9.89 -5.48 -14.32
CA ILE A 100 9.80 -4.01 -14.35
C ILE A 100 10.37 -3.41 -13.05
N GLN A 101 10.11 -4.01 -11.90
CA GLN A 101 10.69 -3.54 -10.64
C GLN A 101 12.21 -3.66 -10.63
N TYR A 102 12.76 -4.73 -11.18
CA TYR A 102 14.21 -4.91 -11.34
C TYR A 102 14.79 -3.87 -12.31
N GLU A 103 14.16 -3.69 -13.48
CA GLU A 103 14.55 -2.67 -14.46
C GLU A 103 14.47 -1.25 -13.86
N ALA A 104 13.47 -0.97 -13.05
CA ALA A 104 13.35 0.31 -12.35
C ALA A 104 14.53 0.52 -11.39
N GLN A 105 14.93 -0.52 -10.62
CA GLN A 105 16.09 -0.44 -9.72
C GLN A 105 17.39 -0.17 -10.45
N GLN A 106 17.55 -0.71 -11.66
CA GLN A 106 18.77 -0.55 -12.45
C GLN A 106 18.83 0.80 -13.18
N ASN A 107 17.70 1.35 -13.57
CA ASN A 107 17.65 2.47 -14.50
C ASN A 107 17.31 3.81 -13.85
N VAL A 108 16.52 3.83 -12.78
CA VAL A 108 16.15 5.07 -12.09
C VAL A 108 17.37 5.63 -11.35
N PRO A 109 17.75 6.91 -11.60
CA PRO A 109 19.01 7.47 -11.09
C PRO A 109 18.97 7.87 -9.60
N PHE A 110 17.95 7.44 -8.87
CA PHE A 110 17.79 7.69 -7.43
C PHE A 110 17.08 6.49 -6.76
N PRO A 111 17.21 6.32 -5.43
CA PRO A 111 16.64 5.17 -4.72
C PRO A 111 15.12 5.06 -4.93
N LEU A 112 14.64 3.87 -5.29
CA LEU A 112 13.20 3.64 -5.49
C LEU A 112 12.37 3.83 -4.21
N THR A 113 12.99 3.69 -3.05
CA THR A 113 12.37 3.93 -1.74
C THR A 113 12.01 5.40 -1.50
N GLU A 114 12.73 6.31 -2.16
CA GLU A 114 12.57 7.76 -2.08
C GLU A 114 11.86 8.32 -3.33
N SER A 115 11.35 7.45 -4.19
CA SER A 115 10.74 7.82 -5.45
C SER A 115 9.27 7.41 -5.53
N ALA A 116 8.50 8.24 -6.21
CA ALA A 116 7.23 7.86 -6.82
C ALA A 116 7.54 7.41 -8.25
N TRP A 117 7.17 6.20 -8.60
CA TRP A 117 7.40 5.67 -9.93
C TRP A 117 6.23 4.80 -10.38
N ASP A 118 6.05 4.77 -11.67
CA ASP A 118 5.02 3.96 -12.32
C ASP A 118 5.49 3.55 -13.72
N HIS A 119 4.75 2.67 -14.36
CA HIS A 119 5.06 2.18 -15.69
C HIS A 119 3.80 1.96 -16.51
N GLN A 120 3.94 2.11 -17.81
CA GLN A 120 2.90 1.80 -18.79
C GLN A 120 3.42 0.80 -19.81
N VAL A 121 2.72 -0.31 -19.98
CA VAL A 121 2.95 -1.22 -21.10
C VAL A 121 2.30 -0.61 -22.34
N LEU A 122 3.10 -0.26 -23.35
CA LEU A 122 2.64 0.46 -24.53
C LEU A 122 2.23 -0.48 -25.67
N GLY A 123 2.84 -1.65 -25.76
CA GLY A 123 2.54 -2.62 -26.79
C GLY A 123 3.49 -3.82 -26.80
N THR A 124 3.32 -4.65 -27.81
CA THR A 124 4.22 -5.80 -28.07
C THR A 124 4.88 -5.57 -29.41
N ALA A 125 6.20 -5.63 -29.44
CA ALA A 125 6.99 -5.55 -30.66
C ALA A 125 6.83 -6.81 -31.53
N ALA A 126 7.28 -6.77 -32.78
CA ALA A 126 7.15 -7.88 -33.72
C ALA A 126 7.89 -9.16 -33.28
N ASP A 127 8.92 -9.02 -32.44
CA ASP A 127 9.70 -10.10 -31.82
C ASP A 127 9.06 -10.67 -30.54
N GLY A 128 7.88 -10.21 -30.19
CA GLY A 128 7.17 -10.60 -28.97
C GLY A 128 7.64 -9.86 -27.70
N ALA A 129 8.65 -9.00 -27.79
CA ALA A 129 9.10 -8.17 -26.68
C ALA A 129 8.02 -7.13 -26.30
N ARG A 130 7.87 -6.85 -25.02
CA ARG A 130 6.93 -5.84 -24.53
C ARG A 130 7.65 -4.50 -24.38
N GLU A 131 7.08 -3.47 -24.94
CA GLU A 131 7.57 -2.11 -24.80
C GLU A 131 6.93 -1.46 -23.58
N VAL A 132 7.75 -1.00 -22.65
CA VAL A 132 7.32 -0.41 -21.37
C VAL A 132 7.93 0.98 -21.24
N LEU A 133 7.10 1.96 -20.95
CA LEU A 133 7.52 3.28 -20.49
C LEU A 133 7.63 3.26 -18.96
N LEU A 134 8.83 3.39 -18.45
CA LEU A 134 9.12 3.57 -17.03
C LEU A 134 9.25 5.06 -16.72
N VAL A 135 8.55 5.51 -15.70
CA VAL A 135 8.57 6.91 -15.26
C VAL A 135 8.80 6.98 -13.76
N ALA A 136 9.65 7.89 -13.32
CA ALA A 136 9.96 8.09 -11.91
C ALA A 136 10.24 9.56 -11.58
N ILE A 137 9.91 9.95 -10.37
CA ILE A 137 10.19 11.28 -9.80
C ILE A 137 10.53 11.12 -8.32
N LYS A 138 11.30 12.02 -7.74
CA LYS A 138 11.52 12.03 -6.29
C LYS A 138 10.19 12.25 -5.55
N ALA A 139 9.89 11.41 -4.56
CA ALA A 139 8.63 11.48 -3.79
C ALA A 139 8.44 12.87 -3.14
N GLU A 140 9.52 13.46 -2.64
CA GLU A 140 9.53 14.81 -2.06
C GLU A 140 8.95 15.88 -3.00
N VAL A 141 9.22 15.78 -4.31
CA VAL A 141 8.68 16.74 -5.30
C VAL A 141 7.17 16.63 -5.36
N VAL A 142 6.65 15.42 -5.41
CA VAL A 142 5.20 15.18 -5.45
C VAL A 142 4.54 15.64 -4.15
N GLU A 143 5.15 15.34 -3.01
CA GLU A 143 4.66 15.78 -1.69
C GLU A 143 4.58 17.30 -1.58
N LYS A 144 5.57 18.06 -2.11
CA LYS A 144 5.54 19.51 -2.19
C LYS A 144 4.39 20.02 -3.06
N LEU A 145 4.17 19.41 -4.23
CA LEU A 145 3.03 19.78 -5.09
C LEU A 145 1.69 19.53 -4.39
N PHE A 146 1.57 18.41 -3.63
CA PHE A 146 0.40 18.14 -2.80
C PHE A 146 0.20 19.21 -1.72
N ALA A 147 1.26 19.56 -0.99
CA ALA A 147 1.19 20.59 0.03
C ALA A 147 0.75 21.96 -0.55
N VAL A 148 1.19 22.30 -1.75
CA VAL A 148 0.73 23.49 -2.48
C VAL A 148 -0.77 23.41 -2.74
N GLY A 149 -1.27 22.32 -3.32
CA GLY A 149 -2.69 22.18 -3.62
C GLY A 149 -3.60 22.09 -2.39
N GLU A 150 -3.20 21.32 -1.38
CA GLU A 150 -3.92 21.21 -0.10
C GLU A 150 -4.03 22.58 0.59
N SER A 151 -2.97 23.41 0.50
CA SER A 151 -2.95 24.75 1.11
C SER A 151 -3.98 25.74 0.54
N VAL A 152 -4.47 25.46 -0.68
CA VAL A 152 -5.53 26.24 -1.35
C VAL A 152 -6.86 25.49 -1.44
N GLY A 153 -7.00 24.39 -0.71
CA GLY A 153 -8.23 23.62 -0.58
C GLY A 153 -8.53 22.67 -1.75
N LEU A 154 -7.52 22.29 -2.54
CA LEU A 154 -7.66 21.32 -3.60
C LEU A 154 -7.42 19.89 -3.10
N LYS A 155 -8.15 18.95 -3.68
CA LYS A 155 -7.95 17.50 -3.51
C LYS A 155 -7.30 16.94 -4.78
N MET A 156 -6.03 16.59 -4.69
CA MET A 156 -5.31 15.97 -5.80
C MET A 156 -5.68 14.50 -5.92
N GLU A 157 -6.08 14.04 -7.12
CA GLU A 157 -6.49 12.65 -7.34
C GLU A 157 -5.43 11.86 -8.11
N VAL A 158 -4.86 12.44 -9.15
CA VAL A 158 -3.85 11.82 -10.01
C VAL A 158 -2.66 12.75 -10.15
N VAL A 159 -1.46 12.19 -10.12
CA VAL A 159 -0.22 12.87 -10.52
C VAL A 159 0.32 12.19 -11.76
N ASP A 160 0.17 12.82 -12.90
CA ASP A 160 0.68 12.32 -14.16
C ASP A 160 2.04 12.95 -14.50
N ALA A 161 2.78 12.37 -15.43
CA ALA A 161 3.93 13.02 -16.02
C ALA A 161 3.46 13.97 -17.15
N SER A 162 4.05 15.18 -17.25
CA SER A 162 3.63 16.16 -18.25
C SER A 162 3.61 15.59 -19.68
N MET A 163 4.63 14.81 -20.05
CA MET A 163 4.72 14.17 -21.36
C MET A 163 3.63 13.11 -21.61
N ALA A 164 3.17 12.41 -20.57
CA ALA A 164 2.10 11.41 -20.67
C ALA A 164 0.75 12.10 -20.86
N ALA A 165 0.49 13.13 -20.04
CA ALA A 165 -0.71 13.96 -20.21
C ALA A 165 -0.77 14.59 -21.62
N LEU A 166 0.35 15.14 -22.10
CA LEU A 166 0.44 15.71 -23.45
C LEU A 166 0.20 14.65 -24.53
N ALA A 167 0.72 13.42 -24.34
CA ALA A 167 0.49 12.32 -25.27
C ALA A 167 -1.00 11.94 -25.37
N ASN A 168 -1.68 11.90 -24.22
CA ASN A 168 -3.12 11.62 -24.17
C ASN A 168 -3.92 12.71 -24.89
N ALA A 169 -3.58 13.99 -24.67
CA ALA A 169 -4.21 15.10 -25.38
C ALA A 169 -4.00 15.03 -26.89
N PHE A 170 -2.79 14.70 -27.33
CA PHE A 170 -2.49 14.56 -28.75
C PHE A 170 -3.27 13.39 -29.37
N ARG A 171 -3.26 12.22 -28.75
CA ARG A 171 -4.01 11.05 -29.24
C ARG A 171 -5.51 11.31 -29.33
N TYR A 172 -6.08 11.99 -28.35
CA TYR A 172 -7.51 12.31 -28.35
C TYR A 172 -7.89 13.26 -29.49
N ASN A 173 -7.06 14.27 -29.75
CA ASN A 173 -7.37 15.31 -30.73
C ASN A 173 -6.92 14.96 -32.17
N TYR A 174 -5.86 14.15 -32.31
CA TYR A 174 -5.19 13.86 -33.58
C TYR A 174 -4.98 12.37 -33.83
N GLY A 175 -5.71 11.52 -33.14
CA GLY A 175 -5.64 10.06 -33.29
C GLY A 175 -6.18 9.55 -34.64
N ASP A 176 -6.91 10.40 -35.39
CA ASP A 176 -7.42 10.16 -36.72
C ASP A 176 -6.37 10.34 -37.83
N ILE A 177 -5.22 10.93 -37.50
CA ILE A 177 -4.17 11.24 -38.49
C ILE A 177 -3.33 10.00 -38.78
N GLU A 178 -3.22 9.68 -40.05
CA GLU A 178 -2.38 8.59 -40.53
C GLU A 178 -0.89 8.98 -40.63
N GLY A 179 -0.02 7.97 -40.54
CA GLY A 179 1.42 8.13 -40.61
C GLY A 179 2.06 8.51 -39.29
N CYS A 180 3.35 8.81 -39.33
CA CYS A 180 4.11 9.24 -38.16
C CYS A 180 4.00 10.76 -37.99
N SER A 181 3.57 11.19 -36.79
CA SER A 181 3.53 12.60 -36.40
C SER A 181 4.59 12.88 -35.36
N LEU A 182 5.26 14.01 -35.45
CA LEU A 182 6.22 14.52 -34.48
C LEU A 182 5.58 15.71 -33.74
N LEU A 183 5.47 15.64 -32.44
CA LEU A 183 5.07 16.75 -31.59
C LEU A 183 6.27 17.24 -30.79
N ILE A 184 6.54 18.54 -30.87
CA ILE A 184 7.61 19.21 -30.14
C ILE A 184 6.96 20.20 -29.17
N ASP A 185 6.98 19.86 -27.88
CA ASP A 185 6.56 20.77 -26.81
C ASP A 185 7.78 21.53 -26.29
N ILE A 186 7.82 22.83 -26.50
CA ILE A 186 8.92 23.69 -26.06
C ILE A 186 8.52 24.37 -24.75
N GLY A 187 8.88 23.73 -23.63
CA GLY A 187 8.66 24.28 -22.30
C GLY A 187 9.69 25.33 -21.90
N ALA A 188 9.61 25.79 -20.64
CA ALA A 188 10.55 26.80 -20.12
C ALA A 188 11.96 26.22 -19.84
N LYS A 189 12.07 25.05 -19.19
CA LYS A 189 13.36 24.40 -18.85
C LYS A 189 13.72 23.26 -19.79
N THR A 190 12.74 22.53 -20.25
CA THR A 190 12.90 21.33 -21.08
C THR A 190 11.94 21.38 -22.25
N SER A 191 12.26 20.61 -23.28
CA SER A 191 11.35 20.33 -24.37
C SER A 191 11.05 18.83 -24.42
N ASN A 192 9.81 18.46 -24.72
CA ASN A 192 9.41 17.08 -24.96
C ASN A 192 9.31 16.84 -26.47
N VAL A 193 9.92 15.78 -26.95
CA VAL A 193 9.90 15.33 -28.33
C VAL A 193 9.12 14.03 -28.36
N LEU A 194 7.91 14.06 -28.93
CA LEU A 194 7.01 12.93 -28.98
C LEU A 194 6.79 12.49 -30.42
N LEU A 195 6.82 11.19 -30.65
CA LEU A 195 6.55 10.57 -31.93
C LEU A 195 5.33 9.65 -31.80
N PHE A 196 4.39 9.78 -32.70
CA PHE A 196 3.13 9.05 -32.71
C PHE A 196 2.93 8.33 -34.04
N GLU A 197 2.67 7.06 -33.96
CA GLU A 197 2.10 6.24 -35.03
C GLU A 197 0.82 5.59 -34.53
N LYS A 198 0.03 4.95 -35.41
CA LYS A 198 -1.27 4.36 -35.06
C LYS A 198 -1.25 3.58 -33.73
N ASN A 199 -0.25 2.72 -33.52
CA ASN A 199 -0.12 1.84 -32.34
C ASN A 199 1.21 2.02 -31.60
N LYS A 200 2.00 3.04 -31.94
CA LYS A 200 3.29 3.30 -31.31
C LYS A 200 3.34 4.72 -30.75
N PHE A 201 4.06 4.84 -29.68
CA PHE A 201 4.32 6.09 -29.01
C PHE A 201 5.75 6.08 -28.49
N TYR A 202 6.46 7.17 -28.70
CA TYR A 202 7.80 7.38 -28.17
C TYR A 202 7.94 8.80 -27.66
N VAL A 203 8.61 9.00 -26.54
CA VAL A 203 8.89 10.32 -25.97
C VAL A 203 10.32 10.40 -25.46
N ARG A 204 10.93 11.56 -25.67
CA ARG A 204 12.21 11.94 -25.05
C ARG A 204 12.13 13.37 -24.56
N THR A 205 12.45 13.59 -23.29
CA THR A 205 12.61 14.92 -22.71
C THR A 205 14.05 15.38 -22.95
N VAL A 206 14.19 16.59 -23.48
CA VAL A 206 15.47 17.23 -23.82
C VAL A 206 15.69 18.41 -22.88
N PRO A 207 16.87 18.58 -22.27
CA PRO A 207 17.16 19.67 -21.32
C PRO A 207 17.46 21.00 -22.05
N VAL A 208 16.62 21.38 -23.00
CA VAL A 208 16.65 22.64 -23.74
C VAL A 208 15.24 23.22 -23.71
N GLY A 209 15.08 24.44 -23.22
CA GLY A 209 13.79 25.14 -23.15
C GLY A 209 13.96 26.63 -23.39
N ALA A 210 12.86 27.38 -23.39
CA ALA A 210 12.82 28.81 -23.69
C ALA A 210 13.64 29.67 -22.70
N ASN A 211 13.81 29.20 -21.44
CA ASN A 211 14.65 29.89 -20.45
C ASN A 211 16.14 29.88 -20.86
N THR A 212 16.58 28.92 -21.67
CA THR A 212 17.94 28.89 -22.18
C THR A 212 18.19 30.11 -23.08
N ILE A 213 17.20 30.51 -23.88
CA ILE A 213 17.27 31.73 -24.69
C ILE A 213 17.43 32.95 -23.77
N THR A 214 16.60 33.05 -22.76
CA THR A 214 16.60 34.18 -21.80
C THR A 214 17.91 34.24 -21.02
N GLN A 215 18.43 33.10 -20.58
CA GLN A 215 19.71 33.04 -19.83
C GLN A 215 20.89 33.45 -20.71
N GLU A 216 20.99 32.94 -21.93
CA GLU A 216 22.08 33.29 -22.83
C GLU A 216 22.01 34.76 -23.26
N TYR A 217 20.82 35.28 -23.57
CA TYR A 217 20.63 36.70 -23.90
C TYR A 217 20.92 37.60 -22.68
N SER A 218 20.46 37.20 -21.48
CA SER A 218 20.77 37.91 -20.23
C SER A 218 22.27 37.99 -19.98
N ALA A 219 22.99 36.91 -20.19
CA ALA A 219 24.45 36.82 -20.02
C ALA A 219 25.19 37.70 -21.06
N GLU A 220 24.78 37.64 -22.32
CA GLU A 220 25.38 38.42 -23.42
C GLU A 220 25.11 39.89 -23.28
N SER A 221 23.86 40.26 -22.98
CA SER A 221 23.42 41.66 -22.86
C SER A 221 23.71 42.29 -21.50
N LYS A 222 24.13 41.47 -20.50
CA LYS A 222 24.34 41.87 -19.09
C LYS A 222 23.11 42.50 -18.43
N VAL A 223 21.90 42.08 -18.82
CA VAL A 223 20.63 42.51 -18.23
C VAL A 223 20.09 41.44 -17.29
N PRO A 224 19.34 41.80 -16.24
CA PRO A 224 18.70 40.82 -15.38
C PRO A 224 17.77 39.87 -16.15
N PHE A 225 17.67 38.62 -15.73
CA PHE A 225 16.83 37.62 -16.37
C PHE A 225 15.37 38.09 -16.59
N ALA A 226 14.79 38.80 -15.62
CA ALA A 226 13.41 39.28 -15.71
C ALA A 226 13.21 40.31 -16.82
N GLU A 227 14.20 41.17 -17.07
CA GLU A 227 14.19 42.13 -18.17
C GLU A 227 14.44 41.42 -19.51
N ALA A 228 15.40 40.49 -19.55
CA ALA A 228 15.68 39.69 -20.72
C ALA A 228 14.44 38.87 -21.13
N GLU A 229 13.69 38.28 -20.17
CA GLU A 229 12.47 37.56 -20.42
C GLU A 229 11.36 38.43 -21.01
N LYS A 230 11.13 39.60 -20.39
CA LYS A 230 10.17 40.58 -20.92
C LYS A 230 10.52 41.04 -22.34
N PHE A 231 11.80 41.28 -22.58
CA PHE A 231 12.27 41.70 -23.89
C PHE A 231 12.12 40.58 -24.93
N LYS A 232 12.50 39.38 -24.59
CA LYS A 232 12.31 38.18 -25.42
C LYS A 232 10.85 37.99 -25.81
N ILE A 233 9.92 38.10 -24.85
CA ILE A 233 8.48 37.93 -25.11
C ILE A 233 7.95 39.06 -25.99
N ALA A 234 8.38 40.29 -25.79
CA ALA A 234 7.85 41.44 -26.51
C ALA A 234 8.43 41.61 -27.90
N GLN A 235 9.71 41.31 -28.13
CA GLN A 235 10.46 41.66 -29.33
C GLN A 235 11.24 40.50 -29.93
N GLY A 236 11.34 39.37 -29.21
CA GLY A 236 12.11 38.21 -29.68
C GLY A 236 11.43 37.46 -30.81
N PHE A 237 12.21 37.02 -31.76
CA PHE A 237 11.81 36.10 -32.82
C PHE A 237 12.96 35.15 -33.15
N VAL A 238 12.68 34.10 -33.89
CA VAL A 238 13.71 33.18 -34.34
C VAL A 238 14.29 33.69 -35.65
N SER A 239 15.53 34.17 -35.64
CA SER A 239 16.20 34.58 -36.87
C SER A 239 16.34 33.38 -37.81
N LEU A 240 15.84 33.50 -39.03
CA LEU A 240 15.94 32.46 -40.07
C LEU A 240 17.32 32.46 -40.76
N GLY A 241 18.10 33.56 -40.61
CA GLY A 241 19.44 33.71 -41.20
C GLY A 241 19.42 33.85 -42.71
N GLY A 242 20.60 34.00 -43.31
CA GLY A 242 20.74 34.00 -44.76
C GLY A 242 20.19 35.24 -45.46
N ALA A 243 19.04 35.15 -46.14
CA ALA A 243 18.44 36.21 -46.93
C ALA A 243 17.57 37.20 -46.15
N TYR A 244 17.41 37.02 -44.84
CA TYR A 244 16.60 37.91 -44.00
C TYR A 244 17.46 39.08 -43.50
N GLU A 245 16.96 40.33 -43.62
CA GLU A 245 17.60 41.51 -43.09
C GLU A 245 17.72 41.41 -41.57
N GLU A 246 18.89 41.72 -41.02
CA GLU A 246 19.04 41.83 -39.57
C GLU A 246 18.23 43.04 -39.09
N PRO A 247 17.55 42.95 -37.91
CA PRO A 247 16.84 44.07 -37.35
C PRO A 247 17.78 45.24 -37.08
N ASP A 248 17.30 46.47 -37.29
CA ASP A 248 18.04 47.70 -37.02
C ASP A 248 18.37 47.84 -35.52
N ASP A 249 17.52 47.34 -34.64
CA ASP A 249 17.77 47.28 -33.20
C ASP A 249 18.74 46.14 -32.84
N ALA A 250 19.94 46.49 -32.41
CA ALA A 250 20.98 45.56 -32.04
C ALA A 250 20.55 44.60 -30.88
N LYS A 251 19.62 45.03 -29.99
CA LYS A 251 19.10 44.15 -28.92
C LYS A 251 18.15 43.12 -29.48
N VAL A 252 17.31 43.49 -30.45
CA VAL A 252 16.39 42.59 -31.14
C VAL A 252 17.18 41.58 -31.98
N ALA A 253 18.21 42.02 -32.69
CA ALA A 253 19.11 41.16 -33.43
C ALA A 253 19.82 40.15 -32.51
N ALA A 254 20.32 40.60 -31.34
CA ALA A 254 21.00 39.75 -30.41
C ALA A 254 20.07 38.65 -29.82
N VAL A 255 18.87 38.99 -29.32
CA VAL A 255 17.93 37.99 -28.75
C VAL A 255 17.47 37.01 -29.82
N SER A 256 17.25 37.47 -31.07
CA SER A 256 16.77 36.62 -32.18
C SER A 256 17.86 35.66 -32.65
N LYS A 257 19.13 36.08 -32.65
CA LYS A 257 20.28 35.23 -32.93
C LYS A 257 20.48 34.17 -31.87
N VAL A 258 20.37 34.55 -30.58
CA VAL A 258 20.42 33.63 -29.46
C VAL A 258 19.28 32.60 -29.58
N ALA A 259 18.05 33.04 -29.86
CA ALA A 259 16.91 32.16 -30.07
C ALA A 259 17.19 31.12 -31.16
N ARG A 260 17.72 31.55 -32.32
CA ARG A 260 18.14 30.66 -33.42
C ARG A 260 19.17 29.61 -32.94
N ASN A 261 20.19 30.05 -32.21
CA ASN A 261 21.23 29.15 -31.72
C ASN A 261 20.66 28.08 -30.76
N VAL A 262 19.78 28.49 -29.85
CA VAL A 262 19.13 27.56 -28.91
C VAL A 262 18.22 26.58 -29.65
N LEU A 263 17.37 27.07 -30.59
CA LEU A 263 16.51 26.20 -31.37
C LEU A 263 17.31 25.29 -32.32
N THR A 264 18.47 25.72 -32.80
CA THR A 264 19.37 24.84 -33.56
C THR A 264 19.87 23.67 -32.70
N ARG A 265 20.23 23.93 -31.43
CA ARG A 265 20.58 22.84 -30.50
C ARG A 265 19.38 21.92 -30.24
N LEU A 266 18.19 22.50 -30.07
CA LEU A 266 16.96 21.69 -29.93
C LEU A 266 16.71 20.84 -31.17
N HIS A 267 16.81 21.43 -32.36
CA HIS A 267 16.67 20.70 -33.62
C HIS A 267 17.65 19.54 -33.76
N MET A 268 18.93 19.69 -33.35
CA MET A 268 19.88 18.58 -33.32
C MET A 268 19.41 17.43 -32.40
N GLN A 269 18.86 17.76 -31.23
CA GLN A 269 18.30 16.78 -30.32
C GLN A 269 17.03 16.11 -30.89
N VAL A 270 16.17 16.87 -31.56
CA VAL A 270 15.01 16.35 -32.30
C VAL A 270 15.44 15.33 -33.35
N ASN A 271 16.40 15.70 -34.22
CA ASN A 271 16.94 14.81 -35.24
C ASN A 271 17.53 13.52 -34.61
N GLN A 272 18.32 13.66 -33.54
CA GLN A 272 18.86 12.51 -32.82
C GLN A 272 17.73 11.61 -32.32
N THR A 273 16.65 12.20 -31.79
CA THR A 273 15.50 11.46 -31.28
C THR A 273 14.75 10.73 -32.40
N VAL A 274 14.52 11.40 -33.52
CA VAL A 274 13.89 10.79 -34.71
C VAL A 274 14.75 9.64 -35.26
N GLN A 275 16.05 9.82 -35.36
CA GLN A 275 16.96 8.75 -35.80
C GLN A 275 16.93 7.56 -34.82
N PHE A 276 16.99 7.82 -33.52
CA PHE A 276 16.87 6.75 -32.51
C PHE A 276 15.55 6.01 -32.63
N TYR A 277 14.44 6.72 -32.77
CA TYR A 277 13.12 6.13 -32.94
C TYR A 277 13.06 5.21 -34.18
N ARG A 278 13.62 5.66 -35.30
CA ARG A 278 13.65 4.87 -36.54
C ARG A 278 14.53 3.62 -36.42
N THR A 279 15.73 3.77 -35.85
CA THR A 279 16.74 2.70 -35.86
C THR A 279 16.60 1.72 -34.70
N GLN A 280 16.22 2.20 -33.54
CA GLN A 280 16.18 1.38 -32.31
C GLN A 280 14.76 0.98 -31.89
N GLN A 281 13.76 1.79 -32.21
CA GLN A 281 12.38 1.51 -31.87
C GLN A 281 11.55 0.97 -33.06
N GLY A 282 12.15 0.88 -34.23
CA GLY A 282 11.48 0.37 -35.43
C GLY A 282 10.28 1.24 -35.87
N GLY A 283 10.35 2.53 -35.62
CA GLY A 283 9.34 3.49 -36.02
C GLY A 283 9.60 4.07 -37.41
N SER A 284 8.62 4.78 -37.97
CA SER A 284 8.71 5.44 -39.29
C SER A 284 9.24 6.86 -39.16
N ALA A 285 9.68 7.43 -40.29
CA ALA A 285 10.03 8.85 -40.36
C ALA A 285 8.77 9.71 -40.16
N PRO A 286 8.84 10.82 -39.41
CA PRO A 286 7.73 11.73 -39.28
C PRO A 286 7.39 12.37 -40.61
N GLN A 287 6.11 12.56 -40.87
CA GLN A 287 5.57 13.18 -42.08
C GLN A 287 5.10 14.61 -41.83
N ARG A 288 4.86 14.97 -40.58
CA ARG A 288 4.41 16.30 -40.16
C ARG A 288 4.88 16.58 -38.74
N VAL A 289 4.96 17.86 -38.40
CA VAL A 289 5.42 18.34 -37.10
C VAL A 289 4.34 19.21 -36.49
N TYR A 290 4.09 19.00 -35.21
CA TYR A 290 3.26 19.86 -34.40
C TYR A 290 4.11 20.57 -33.34
N LEU A 291 3.85 21.86 -33.12
CA LEU A 291 4.52 22.64 -32.09
C LEU A 291 3.53 23.00 -31.00
N CYS A 292 3.98 22.91 -29.74
CA CYS A 292 3.25 23.40 -28.58
C CYS A 292 4.21 23.86 -27.46
N GLY A 293 3.64 24.30 -26.34
CA GLY A 293 4.39 24.86 -25.23
C GLY A 293 4.72 26.33 -25.39
N GLY A 294 5.02 27.01 -24.26
CA GLY A 294 5.22 28.45 -24.22
C GLY A 294 6.43 28.97 -25.01
N GLY A 295 7.41 28.10 -25.28
CA GLY A 295 8.57 28.47 -26.10
C GLY A 295 8.30 28.42 -27.61
N SER A 296 7.28 27.69 -28.02
CA SER A 296 6.96 27.53 -29.47
C SER A 296 6.27 28.73 -30.08
N VAL A 297 5.65 29.59 -29.28
CA VAL A 297 4.91 30.78 -29.74
C VAL A 297 5.80 31.93 -30.18
N MET A 298 7.12 31.80 -30.00
CA MET A 298 8.06 32.81 -30.48
C MET A 298 7.95 32.89 -32.01
N ALA A 299 7.86 34.13 -32.54
CA ALA A 299 7.69 34.35 -33.97
C ALA A 299 8.76 33.62 -34.80
N TYR A 300 8.36 33.08 -35.92
CA TYR A 300 9.17 32.29 -36.88
C TYR A 300 9.66 30.92 -36.34
N SER A 301 9.14 30.45 -35.19
CA SER A 301 9.48 29.11 -34.71
C SER A 301 9.01 28.00 -35.63
N ALA A 302 7.81 28.14 -36.18
CA ALA A 302 7.26 27.16 -37.14
C ALA A 302 8.07 27.11 -38.45
N GLU A 303 8.38 28.28 -39.01
CA GLU A 303 9.18 28.42 -40.20
C GLU A 303 10.61 27.88 -40.00
N PHE A 304 11.20 28.12 -38.85
CA PHE A 304 12.50 27.56 -38.50
C PHE A 304 12.49 26.03 -38.53
N PHE A 305 11.52 25.40 -37.86
CA PHE A 305 11.44 23.94 -37.85
C PHE A 305 11.03 23.37 -39.21
N GLN A 306 10.19 24.08 -39.96
CA GLN A 306 9.84 23.71 -41.33
C GLN A 306 11.07 23.68 -42.23
N GLU A 307 11.91 24.73 -42.19
CA GLU A 307 13.18 24.79 -42.93
C GLU A 307 14.13 23.66 -42.51
N LYS A 308 14.30 23.48 -41.16
CA LYS A 308 15.31 22.55 -40.65
C LYS A 308 14.94 21.08 -40.76
N LEU A 309 13.66 20.75 -40.69
CA LEU A 309 13.16 19.37 -40.75
C LEU A 309 12.67 19.00 -42.16
N ASN A 310 12.44 20.01 -43.04
CA ASN A 310 11.84 19.85 -44.36
C ASN A 310 10.50 19.09 -44.31
N LEU A 311 9.66 19.43 -43.32
CA LEU A 311 8.35 18.84 -43.07
C LEU A 311 7.32 19.96 -42.85
N PRO A 312 6.03 19.74 -43.15
CA PRO A 312 4.99 20.69 -42.74
C PRO A 312 4.90 20.81 -41.23
N VAL A 313 4.84 22.05 -40.75
CA VAL A 313 4.79 22.40 -39.33
C VAL A 313 3.50 23.14 -39.03
N GLU A 314 2.77 22.67 -38.01
CA GLU A 314 1.53 23.27 -37.55
C GLU A 314 1.58 23.42 -36.02
N TYR A 315 0.77 24.32 -35.47
CA TYR A 315 0.60 24.40 -34.03
C TYR A 315 -0.43 23.36 -33.56
N PHE A 316 -0.08 22.67 -32.51
CA PHE A 316 -0.98 21.71 -31.85
C PHE A 316 -2.13 22.44 -31.15
N SER A 317 -3.37 22.15 -31.56
CA SER A 317 -4.57 22.60 -30.84
C SER A 317 -5.10 21.49 -29.96
N PRO A 318 -4.95 21.61 -28.63
CA PRO A 318 -5.43 20.59 -27.70
C PRO A 318 -6.96 20.60 -27.56
N PHE A 319 -7.65 21.58 -28.11
CA PHE A 319 -9.10 21.77 -28.05
C PHE A 319 -9.85 21.35 -29.33
N ARG A 320 -9.18 20.73 -30.31
CA ARG A 320 -9.79 20.33 -31.59
C ARG A 320 -11.06 19.50 -31.44
N ASN A 321 -11.06 18.54 -30.49
CA ASN A 321 -12.18 17.64 -30.21
C ASN A 321 -12.81 17.90 -28.84
N ILE A 322 -12.56 19.06 -28.24
CA ILE A 322 -13.08 19.47 -26.93
C ILE A 322 -14.25 20.44 -27.15
N GLN A 323 -15.35 20.23 -26.50
CA GLN A 323 -16.42 21.21 -26.46
C GLN A 323 -16.03 22.39 -25.59
N ILE A 324 -16.32 23.60 -26.04
CA ILE A 324 -16.02 24.83 -25.31
C ILE A 324 -17.34 25.42 -24.82
N ASP A 325 -17.42 25.70 -23.52
CA ASP A 325 -18.61 26.34 -22.94
C ASP A 325 -18.76 27.76 -23.50
N PRO A 326 -19.98 28.20 -23.83
CA PRO A 326 -20.24 29.54 -24.36
C PRO A 326 -19.75 30.69 -23.47
N SER A 327 -19.54 30.46 -22.17
CA SER A 327 -19.01 31.46 -21.23
C SER A 327 -17.50 31.68 -21.35
N VAL A 328 -16.79 30.81 -22.08
CA VAL A 328 -15.33 30.90 -22.24
C VAL A 328 -14.99 31.95 -23.28
N ASN A 329 -14.03 32.82 -22.97
CA ASN A 329 -13.48 33.76 -23.94
C ASN A 329 -12.60 33.03 -24.95
N VAL A 330 -13.15 32.79 -26.13
CA VAL A 330 -12.48 32.02 -27.21
C VAL A 330 -11.24 32.73 -27.73
N GLU A 331 -11.25 34.06 -27.87
CA GLU A 331 -10.08 34.83 -28.33
C GLU A 331 -8.89 34.72 -27.38
N GLU A 332 -9.15 34.72 -26.08
CA GLU A 332 -8.11 34.55 -25.08
C GLU A 332 -7.62 33.09 -25.04
N LEU A 333 -8.52 32.14 -25.21
CA LEU A 333 -8.19 30.72 -25.30
C LEU A 333 -7.29 30.45 -26.51
N GLU A 334 -7.61 30.97 -27.69
CA GLU A 334 -6.82 30.77 -28.91
C GLU A 334 -5.38 31.28 -28.76
N LYS A 335 -5.19 32.45 -28.10
CA LYS A 335 -3.84 33.00 -27.83
C LYS A 335 -3.00 32.13 -26.90
N SER A 336 -3.64 31.33 -26.07
CA SER A 336 -2.97 30.49 -25.08
C SER A 336 -3.16 28.98 -25.33
N ALA A 337 -3.87 28.59 -26.38
CA ALA A 337 -4.26 27.21 -26.64
C ALA A 337 -3.07 26.23 -26.62
N SER A 338 -1.95 26.62 -27.23
CA SER A 338 -0.72 25.82 -27.30
C SER A 338 -0.12 25.45 -25.92
N LEU A 339 -0.55 26.12 -24.86
CA LEU A 339 -0.07 25.88 -23.48
C LEU A 339 -0.87 24.79 -22.75
N PHE A 340 -2.06 24.43 -23.23
CA PHE A 340 -3.01 23.61 -22.48
C PHE A 340 -2.98 22.11 -22.83
N GLY A 341 -1.99 21.65 -23.60
CA GLY A 341 -1.88 20.24 -23.96
C GLY A 341 -1.93 19.31 -22.75
N GLU A 342 -1.12 19.57 -21.73
CA GLU A 342 -1.08 18.79 -20.49
C GLU A 342 -2.38 18.90 -19.69
N ALA A 343 -2.94 20.10 -19.56
CA ALA A 343 -4.18 20.30 -18.80
C ALA A 343 -5.37 19.54 -19.42
N VAL A 344 -5.46 19.52 -20.75
CA VAL A 344 -6.46 18.73 -21.48
C VAL A 344 -6.22 17.23 -21.26
N GLY A 345 -4.98 16.77 -21.41
CA GLY A 345 -4.64 15.37 -21.14
C GLY A 345 -4.97 14.90 -19.74
N LEU A 346 -4.77 15.76 -18.74
CA LEU A 346 -5.17 15.51 -17.35
C LEU A 346 -6.70 15.46 -17.20
N GLY A 347 -7.42 16.28 -17.95
CA GLY A 347 -8.88 16.25 -18.02
C GLY A 347 -9.41 14.92 -18.55
N LEU A 348 -8.79 14.38 -19.59
CA LEU A 348 -9.17 13.12 -20.22
C LEU A 348 -9.10 11.92 -19.26
N ARG A 349 -8.23 11.96 -18.27
CA ARG A 349 -8.07 10.90 -17.24
C ARG A 349 -9.34 10.57 -16.45
N ASN A 350 -10.33 11.44 -16.45
CA ASN A 350 -11.59 11.26 -15.73
C ASN A 350 -12.73 10.74 -16.60
N ILE A 351 -12.59 10.76 -17.93
CA ILE A 351 -13.69 10.48 -18.85
C ILE A 351 -13.38 9.43 -19.92
N ALA A 352 -12.12 9.15 -20.17
CA ALA A 352 -11.69 8.25 -21.23
C ALA A 352 -10.58 7.32 -20.76
N ASP A 353 -10.54 6.11 -21.33
CA ASP A 353 -9.37 5.24 -21.23
C ASP A 353 -8.22 5.86 -22.02
N CYS A 354 -7.21 6.31 -21.31
CA CYS A 354 -6.08 6.99 -21.94
C CYS A 354 -5.01 5.99 -22.39
N PRO A 355 -4.35 6.21 -23.55
CA PRO A 355 -3.25 5.36 -24.00
C PRO A 355 -2.09 5.26 -23.03
N VAL A 356 -1.89 6.30 -22.21
CA VAL A 356 -0.86 6.35 -21.17
C VAL A 356 -1.49 6.74 -19.85
N GLU A 357 -1.56 5.80 -18.91
CA GLU A 357 -2.18 5.99 -17.62
C GLU A 357 -1.16 5.81 -16.50
N LEU A 358 -0.33 6.83 -16.32
CA LEU A 358 0.63 6.88 -15.22
C LEU A 358 0.03 7.56 -13.98
N ASN A 359 0.46 7.14 -12.81
CA ASN A 359 0.12 7.80 -11.56
C ASN A 359 1.30 7.80 -10.60
N LEU A 360 1.99 8.91 -10.53
CA LEU A 360 3.17 9.15 -9.70
C LEU A 360 2.80 9.52 -8.26
N LEU A 361 1.67 9.02 -7.76
CA LEU A 361 1.28 9.17 -6.36
C LEU A 361 2.22 8.34 -5.46
N PRO A 362 2.87 8.95 -4.46
CA PRO A 362 3.62 8.22 -3.46
C PRO A 362 2.71 7.18 -2.77
N LYS A 363 3.27 6.02 -2.44
CA LYS A 363 2.52 4.93 -1.78
C LYS A 363 1.85 5.39 -0.47
N SER A 364 2.50 6.29 0.27
CA SER A 364 1.96 6.92 1.48
C SER A 364 0.70 7.74 1.19
N SER A 365 0.73 8.58 0.17
CA SER A 365 -0.41 9.40 -0.25
C SER A 365 -1.56 8.56 -0.80
N LYS A 366 -1.26 7.52 -1.58
CA LYS A 366 -2.26 6.56 -2.08
C LYS A 366 -2.96 5.84 -0.93
N ALA A 367 -2.20 5.31 0.04
CA ALA A 367 -2.76 4.66 1.23
C ALA A 367 -3.66 5.62 2.04
N ARG A 368 -3.25 6.90 2.18
CA ARG A 368 -4.05 7.94 2.84
C ARG A 368 -5.33 8.26 2.08
N GLN A 369 -5.29 8.33 0.75
CA GLN A 369 -6.48 8.52 -0.08
C GLN A 369 -7.44 7.34 0.02
N ASP A 370 -6.94 6.11 -0.09
CA ASP A 370 -7.71 4.88 0.03
C ASP A 370 -8.36 4.75 1.42
N PHE A 371 -7.64 5.14 2.46
CA PHE A 371 -8.20 5.19 3.81
C PHE A 371 -9.29 6.26 3.94
N ASN A 372 -9.04 7.47 3.43
CA ASN A 372 -10.01 8.56 3.48
C ASN A 372 -11.29 8.27 2.68
N SER A 373 -11.19 7.57 1.55
CA SER A 373 -12.35 7.13 0.77
C SER A 373 -13.21 6.10 1.51
N LYS A 374 -12.57 5.25 2.35
CA LYS A 374 -13.24 4.24 3.18
C LYS A 374 -13.77 4.78 4.52
N LYS A 375 -13.27 5.93 4.98
CA LYS A 375 -13.71 6.57 6.24
C LYS A 375 -15.24 6.66 6.42
N PRO A 376 -16.03 7.16 5.46
CA PRO A 376 -17.48 7.27 5.63
C PRO A 376 -18.14 5.90 5.83
N PHE A 377 -17.65 4.87 5.13
CA PHE A 377 -18.15 3.50 5.30
C PHE A 377 -17.76 2.90 6.66
N LEU A 378 -16.54 3.18 7.15
CA LEU A 378 -16.10 2.75 8.48
C LEU A 378 -16.91 3.43 9.59
N ILE A 379 -17.20 4.72 9.43
CA ILE A 379 -18.07 5.47 10.36
C ILE A 379 -19.48 4.90 10.33
N ALA A 380 -20.06 4.67 9.15
CA ALA A 380 -21.36 4.06 9.01
C ALA A 380 -21.42 2.65 9.64
N ALA A 381 -20.41 1.82 9.41
CA ALA A 381 -20.29 0.50 10.03
C ALA A 381 -20.24 0.57 11.57
N ALA A 382 -19.49 1.54 12.12
CA ALA A 382 -19.42 1.77 13.57
C ALA A 382 -20.80 2.18 14.14
N PHE A 383 -21.54 3.05 13.44
CA PHE A 383 -22.90 3.43 13.83
C PHE A 383 -23.87 2.24 13.79
N VAL A 384 -23.81 1.42 12.73
CA VAL A 384 -24.63 0.21 12.61
C VAL A 384 -24.31 -0.78 13.73
N ALA A 385 -23.03 -0.99 14.06
CA ALA A 385 -22.61 -1.84 15.15
C ALA A 385 -23.12 -1.31 16.51
N ALA A 386 -22.98 0.00 16.76
CA ALA A 386 -23.49 0.64 17.98
C ALA A 386 -25.01 0.52 18.09
N ALA A 387 -25.74 0.75 17.00
CA ALA A 387 -27.18 0.57 16.95
C ALA A 387 -27.61 -0.88 17.20
N GLY A 388 -26.86 -1.86 16.68
CA GLY A 388 -27.05 -3.29 16.93
C GLY A 388 -26.88 -3.66 18.40
N VAL A 389 -25.82 -3.16 19.04
CA VAL A 389 -25.59 -3.35 20.48
C VAL A 389 -26.70 -2.70 21.30
N TRP A 390 -27.13 -1.50 20.94
CA TRP A 390 -28.22 -0.80 21.62
C TRP A 390 -29.55 -1.53 21.46
N ALA A 391 -29.88 -1.98 20.24
CA ALA A 391 -31.08 -2.79 19.99
C ALA A 391 -31.07 -4.11 20.78
N ALA A 392 -29.92 -4.80 20.82
CA ALA A 392 -29.76 -5.99 21.65
C ALA A 392 -29.96 -5.68 23.14
N GLY A 393 -29.39 -4.56 23.64
CA GLY A 393 -29.61 -4.08 24.99
C GLY A 393 -31.07 -3.85 25.32
N LEU A 394 -31.82 -3.20 24.43
CA LEU A 394 -33.27 -3.00 24.57
C LEU A 394 -34.05 -4.33 24.54
N PHE A 395 -33.68 -5.23 23.64
CA PHE A 395 -34.31 -6.56 23.58
C PHE A 395 -34.08 -7.34 24.87
N TYR A 396 -32.84 -7.41 25.36
CA TYR A 396 -32.55 -8.11 26.60
C TYR A 396 -33.17 -7.44 27.84
N SER A 397 -33.29 -6.11 27.87
CA SER A 397 -33.96 -5.40 28.95
C SER A 397 -35.46 -5.74 29.00
N LYS A 398 -36.13 -5.81 27.83
CA LYS A 398 -37.51 -6.25 27.73
C LYS A 398 -37.70 -7.71 28.15
N VAL A 399 -36.83 -8.60 27.69
CA VAL A 399 -36.81 -10.02 28.10
C VAL A 399 -36.61 -10.16 29.59
N ALA A 400 -35.72 -9.35 30.19
CA ALA A 400 -35.47 -9.36 31.62
C ALA A 400 -36.71 -8.88 32.43
N THR A 401 -37.42 -7.86 31.97
CA THR A 401 -38.67 -7.40 32.62
C THR A 401 -39.77 -8.48 32.59
N VAL A 402 -40.01 -9.07 31.39
CA VAL A 402 -40.99 -10.16 31.27
C VAL A 402 -40.64 -11.37 32.13
N ARG A 403 -39.34 -11.72 32.19
CA ARG A 403 -38.87 -12.81 33.08
C ARG A 403 -39.02 -12.49 34.55
N ARG A 404 -38.75 -11.23 34.98
CA ARG A 404 -38.95 -10.81 36.38
C ARG A 404 -40.42 -10.87 36.79
N GLU A 405 -41.32 -10.43 35.93
CA GLU A 405 -42.77 -10.52 36.19
C GLU A 405 -43.26 -11.99 36.26
N GLY A 406 -42.74 -12.83 35.32
CA GLY A 406 -43.01 -14.27 35.33
C GLY A 406 -42.45 -14.97 36.60
N LEU A 407 -41.22 -14.58 37.03
CA LEU A 407 -40.61 -15.12 38.24
C LEU A 407 -41.37 -14.69 39.51
N ALA A 408 -41.87 -13.44 39.56
CA ALA A 408 -42.63 -12.98 40.72
C ALA A 408 -43.96 -13.77 40.85
N THR A 409 -44.67 -14.02 39.76
CA THR A 409 -45.90 -14.84 39.76
C THR A 409 -45.64 -16.32 40.07
N ILE A 410 -44.51 -16.86 39.65
CA ILE A 410 -44.12 -18.23 39.98
C ILE A 410 -43.69 -18.35 41.42
N SER A 411 -42.92 -17.38 41.93
CA SER A 411 -42.44 -17.34 43.31
C SER A 411 -43.61 -17.35 44.33
N GLU A 412 -44.67 -16.56 44.04
CA GLU A 412 -45.87 -16.53 44.88
C GLU A 412 -46.62 -17.88 44.95
N LYS A 413 -46.58 -18.66 43.85
CA LYS A 413 -47.17 -19.99 43.77
C LYS A 413 -46.25 -21.10 44.33
N VAL A 414 -44.93 -20.89 44.31
CA VAL A 414 -43.97 -21.89 44.72
C VAL A 414 -43.66 -21.81 46.24
N GLU A 415 -43.85 -20.66 46.89
CA GLU A 415 -43.58 -20.47 48.30
C GLU A 415 -44.28 -21.49 49.24
N PRO A 416 -45.55 -21.84 49.01
CA PRO A 416 -46.21 -22.90 49.81
C PRO A 416 -45.65 -24.29 49.50
N LEU A 417 -45.22 -24.55 48.26
CA LEU A 417 -44.61 -25.84 47.84
C LEU A 417 -43.19 -26.03 48.39
N ALA A 418 -42.43 -24.94 48.52
CA ALA A 418 -41.06 -24.97 49.08
C ALA A 418 -41.05 -25.39 50.55
N ARG A 419 -42.11 -25.06 51.30
CA ARG A 419 -42.28 -25.51 52.70
C ARG A 419 -42.50 -27.02 52.78
N VAL A 420 -43.27 -27.59 51.83
CA VAL A 420 -43.47 -29.05 51.74
C VAL A 420 -42.19 -29.76 51.28
N GLU A 421 -41.48 -29.17 50.33
CA GLU A 421 -40.22 -29.70 49.82
C GLU A 421 -39.12 -29.75 50.88
N THR A 422 -39.04 -28.73 51.76
CA THR A 422 -38.07 -28.70 52.84
C THR A 422 -38.31 -29.84 53.86
N SER A 423 -39.55 -30.17 54.08
CA SER A 423 -39.90 -31.31 54.93
C SER A 423 -39.58 -32.65 54.31
N LEU A 424 -39.78 -32.76 52.98
CA LEU A 424 -39.47 -33.98 52.23
C LEU A 424 -37.97 -34.20 52.09
N LYS A 425 -37.18 -33.13 51.82
CA LYS A 425 -35.71 -33.20 51.79
C LYS A 425 -35.07 -33.59 53.10
N GLY A 426 -35.71 -33.23 54.21
CA GLY A 426 -35.27 -33.67 55.52
C GLY A 426 -35.34 -35.20 55.72
N GLU A 427 -36.34 -35.83 55.12
CA GLU A 427 -36.47 -37.30 55.19
C GLU A 427 -35.63 -37.99 54.07
N GLU A 428 -35.51 -37.39 52.88
CA GLU A 428 -34.61 -37.91 51.84
C GLU A 428 -33.14 -37.85 52.24
N ALA A 429 -32.70 -36.80 52.94
CA ALA A 429 -31.32 -36.69 53.44
C ALA A 429 -30.97 -37.84 54.42
N LYS A 430 -31.90 -38.27 55.24
CA LYS A 430 -31.70 -39.43 56.11
C LYS A 430 -31.56 -40.72 55.26
N LEU A 431 -32.30 -40.86 54.23
CA LEU A 431 -32.26 -41.99 53.29
C LEU A 431 -30.98 -42.02 52.43
N ALA A 432 -30.51 -40.84 52.00
CA ALA A 432 -29.29 -40.71 51.24
C ALA A 432 -28.02 -41.05 52.04
N GLU A 433 -28.00 -40.73 53.32
CA GLU A 433 -26.88 -41.08 54.24
C GLU A 433 -26.68 -42.58 54.32
N VAL A 434 -27.77 -43.34 54.46
CA VAL A 434 -27.71 -44.80 54.47
C VAL A 434 -27.28 -45.41 53.17
N ARG A 435 -27.73 -44.84 52.01
CA ARG A 435 -27.29 -45.26 50.66
C ARG A 435 -25.81 -44.99 50.43
N LYS A 436 -25.31 -43.86 50.83
CA LYS A 436 -23.91 -43.47 50.67
C LYS A 436 -22.93 -44.43 51.32
N GLN A 437 -23.31 -44.96 52.46
CA GLN A 437 -22.51 -45.97 53.14
C GLN A 437 -22.47 -47.33 52.40
N THR A 438 -23.55 -47.67 51.69
CA THR A 438 -23.64 -48.91 50.91
C THR A 438 -22.88 -48.80 49.58
N ASP A 439 -22.93 -47.63 48.91
CA ASP A 439 -22.24 -47.39 47.65
C ASP A 439 -20.72 -47.27 47.83
N GLN A 440 -20.27 -46.76 48.98
CA GLN A 440 -18.86 -46.65 49.32
C GLN A 440 -18.16 -48.01 49.41
N LEU A 441 -18.86 -49.02 49.90
CA LEU A 441 -18.37 -50.40 49.91
C LEU A 441 -18.31 -51.04 48.52
N GLY A 442 -19.24 -50.67 47.62
CA GLY A 442 -19.28 -51.17 46.26
C GLY A 442 -18.17 -50.61 45.38
N ALA A 443 -17.84 -49.31 45.59
CA ALA A 443 -16.80 -48.63 44.81
C ALA A 443 -15.40 -49.19 45.04
N TRP A 444 -15.07 -49.55 46.28
CA TRP A 444 -13.77 -50.14 46.63
C TRP A 444 -13.50 -51.51 45.96
N LEU A 445 -14.53 -52.24 45.64
CA LEU A 445 -14.40 -53.53 44.95
C LEU A 445 -14.20 -53.38 43.41
N SER A 446 -14.73 -52.36 42.82
CA SER A 446 -14.68 -52.15 41.36
C SER A 446 -13.39 -51.48 40.86
N GLU A 447 -12.67 -50.73 41.71
CA GLU A 447 -11.45 -50.00 41.29
C GLU A 447 -10.21 -50.90 41.21
N ARG A 448 -10.21 -52.05 41.80
CA ARG A 448 -9.05 -52.98 41.87
C ARG A 448 -8.60 -53.51 40.49
N ALA A 449 -9.47 -53.54 39.52
CA ALA A 449 -9.18 -54.05 38.16
C ALA A 449 -8.72 -53.01 37.16
N TYR A 450 -8.87 -51.70 37.46
CA TYR A 450 -8.66 -50.63 36.48
C TYR A 450 -7.17 -50.41 36.11
N TRP A 451 -6.23 -50.60 37.07
CA TRP A 451 -4.81 -50.52 36.78
C TRP A 451 -4.31 -51.56 35.76
N PRO A 452 -4.65 -52.86 35.93
CA PRO A 452 -4.34 -53.87 34.89
C PRO A 452 -4.88 -53.52 33.52
N ASP A 453 -6.10 -52.97 33.42
CA ASP A 453 -6.69 -52.59 32.14
C ASP A 453 -5.90 -51.48 31.42
N ILE A 454 -5.42 -50.48 32.16
CA ILE A 454 -4.57 -49.42 31.58
C ILE A 454 -3.24 -49.99 31.07
N LEU A 455 -2.59 -50.86 31.87
CA LEU A 455 -1.31 -51.45 31.47
C LEU A 455 -1.44 -52.37 30.26
N ILE A 456 -2.53 -53.10 30.16
CA ILE A 456 -2.87 -53.98 29.02
C ILE A 456 -3.09 -53.11 27.78
N GLU A 457 -3.81 -51.97 27.92
CA GLU A 457 -4.09 -51.05 26.82
C GLU A 457 -2.82 -50.37 26.30
N VAL A 458 -1.98 -49.84 27.21
CA VAL A 458 -0.69 -49.27 26.82
C VAL A 458 0.16 -50.31 26.04
N ARG A 459 0.24 -51.53 26.53
CA ARG A 459 0.95 -52.63 25.86
C ARG A 459 0.35 -52.93 24.50
N SER A 460 -0.99 -52.93 24.38
CA SER A 460 -1.69 -53.12 23.11
C SER A 460 -1.34 -52.04 22.08
N ILE A 461 -1.34 -50.78 22.50
CA ILE A 461 -0.98 -49.64 21.64
C ILE A 461 0.45 -49.75 21.19
N LEU A 462 1.41 -50.06 22.07
CA LEU A 462 2.81 -50.25 21.70
C LEU A 462 2.98 -51.32 20.65
N LYS A 463 2.36 -52.51 20.84
CA LYS A 463 2.41 -53.60 19.87
C LYS A 463 1.73 -53.29 18.54
N ALA A 464 0.63 -52.55 18.56
CA ALA A 464 -0.06 -52.09 17.36
C ALA A 464 0.83 -51.13 16.58
N THR A 465 1.50 -50.20 17.27
CA THR A 465 2.45 -49.26 16.66
C THR A 465 3.66 -49.97 16.04
N GLU A 466 4.24 -50.94 16.77
CA GLU A 466 5.33 -51.78 16.24
C GLU A 466 4.94 -52.49 14.94
N SER A 467 3.75 -53.09 14.94
CA SER A 467 3.23 -53.80 13.76
C SER A 467 2.96 -52.87 12.59
N GLU A 468 2.28 -51.74 12.85
CA GLU A 468 1.93 -50.79 11.80
C GLU A 468 3.17 -50.09 11.24
N SER A 469 4.09 -49.67 12.10
CA SER A 469 5.33 -49.01 11.70
C SER A 469 6.28 -49.98 10.99
N SER A 470 6.33 -51.27 11.42
CA SER A 470 7.13 -52.30 10.73
C SER A 470 6.60 -52.58 9.31
N GLN A 471 5.27 -52.59 9.13
CA GLN A 471 4.67 -52.74 7.80
C GLN A 471 4.97 -51.54 6.89
N LYS A 472 4.89 -50.35 7.42
CA LYS A 472 5.15 -49.12 6.66
C LYS A 472 6.63 -48.93 6.28
N LEU A 473 7.54 -49.34 7.15
CA LEU A 473 8.99 -49.13 6.98
C LEU A 473 9.70 -50.36 6.39
N GLY A 474 9.04 -51.52 6.32
CA GLY A 474 9.59 -52.77 5.77
C GLY A 474 10.71 -53.39 6.62
N VAL A 475 10.90 -52.93 7.84
CA VAL A 475 11.91 -53.44 8.80
C VAL A 475 11.29 -53.60 10.18
N PRO A 476 11.78 -54.54 11.01
CA PRO A 476 11.28 -54.69 12.36
C PRO A 476 11.47 -53.43 13.19
N VAL A 477 10.40 -52.95 13.81
CA VAL A 477 10.41 -51.79 14.72
C VAL A 477 10.22 -52.33 16.15
N GLY A 478 11.06 -51.87 17.08
CA GLY A 478 10.90 -52.15 18.52
C GLY A 478 10.60 -50.86 19.27
N ILE A 479 9.55 -50.91 20.09
CA ILE A 479 9.12 -49.78 20.91
C ILE A 479 8.80 -50.26 22.33
N TRP A 480 9.34 -49.62 23.36
CA TRP A 480 9.05 -49.98 24.73
C TRP A 480 9.01 -48.74 25.64
N VAL A 481 8.40 -48.91 26.80
CA VAL A 481 8.38 -47.86 27.81
C VAL A 481 9.71 -47.91 28.59
N ASP A 482 10.42 -46.81 28.61
CA ASP A 482 11.67 -46.64 29.35
C ASP A 482 11.37 -46.23 30.80
N THR A 483 10.48 -45.27 30.99
CA THR A 483 10.03 -44.81 32.28
C THR A 483 8.53 -44.48 32.28
N PHE A 484 7.93 -44.63 33.45
CA PHE A 484 6.50 -44.46 33.67
C PHE A 484 6.27 -43.64 34.94
N TYR A 485 5.66 -42.47 34.82
CA TYR A 485 5.38 -41.58 35.95
C TYR A 485 3.91 -41.20 36.00
N SER A 486 3.36 -41.16 37.22
CA SER A 486 2.01 -40.62 37.46
C SER A 486 1.99 -39.11 37.73
N THR A 487 3.17 -38.50 37.83
CA THR A 487 3.40 -37.05 37.98
C THR A 487 4.35 -36.59 36.89
N GLU A 488 4.49 -35.28 36.64
CA GLU A 488 5.50 -34.80 35.71
C GLU A 488 6.90 -35.33 36.11
N PRO A 489 7.67 -35.88 35.16
CA PRO A 489 9.02 -36.32 35.44
C PRO A 489 9.87 -35.14 35.95
N PRO A 490 10.77 -35.33 36.93
CA PRO A 490 11.69 -34.27 37.33
C PRO A 490 12.49 -33.82 36.12
N LYS A 491 12.51 -32.50 35.88
CA LYS A 491 13.37 -31.94 34.83
C LYS A 491 14.80 -32.42 35.11
N PRO A 492 15.53 -32.90 34.12
CA PRO A 492 16.94 -33.24 34.30
C PRO A 492 17.66 -32.01 34.81
N GLU A 493 18.28 -32.11 35.97
CA GLU A 493 19.25 -31.13 36.45
C GLU A 493 20.39 -31.11 35.43
N VAL A 494 20.38 -30.11 34.60
CA VAL A 494 21.55 -29.76 33.79
C VAL A 494 22.58 -29.28 34.83
N ALA A 495 23.62 -30.06 35.02
CA ALA A 495 24.77 -29.64 35.79
C ALA A 495 25.21 -28.27 35.28
N ALA A 496 25.08 -27.27 36.11
CA ALA A 496 25.50 -25.92 35.84
C ALA A 496 27.02 -25.92 35.66
N ALA A 497 27.46 -25.85 34.41
CA ALA A 497 28.75 -25.28 34.12
C ALA A 497 28.58 -23.76 34.31
N GLU A 498 29.28 -23.22 35.28
CA GLU A 498 29.41 -21.79 35.50
C GLU A 498 30.03 -21.16 34.26
N GLU A 499 29.21 -20.56 33.38
CA GLU A 499 29.65 -19.46 32.52
C GLU A 499 28.94 -18.22 33.02
N GLU A 500 29.73 -17.31 33.60
CA GLU A 500 29.31 -15.95 33.94
C GLU A 500 28.90 -15.21 32.62
N GLY A 501 27.63 -15.25 32.31
CA GLY A 501 27.00 -14.37 31.36
C GLY A 501 26.60 -13.04 32.04
N PRO A 502 26.61 -11.91 31.33
CA PRO A 502 26.47 -10.60 31.92
C PRO A 502 25.12 -10.47 32.65
N LYS A 503 25.18 -10.14 33.94
CA LYS A 503 24.01 -9.77 34.76
C LYS A 503 23.28 -8.60 34.07
N VAL A 504 22.10 -8.83 33.54
CA VAL A 504 21.18 -7.76 33.17
C VAL A 504 20.78 -7.04 34.47
N ILE A 505 21.39 -5.90 34.70
CA ILE A 505 21.04 -4.99 35.76
C ILE A 505 19.70 -4.36 35.35
N THR A 506 18.63 -4.79 35.95
CA THR A 506 17.33 -4.13 35.87
C THR A 506 17.45 -2.81 36.64
N MET A 507 17.67 -1.72 35.90
CA MET A 507 17.70 -0.38 36.48
C MET A 507 16.34 -0.07 37.09
N SER A 508 16.35 0.38 38.33
CA SER A 508 15.14 0.86 39.03
C SER A 508 14.59 2.10 38.30
N ARG A 509 13.27 2.30 38.36
CA ARG A 509 12.57 3.42 37.73
C ARG A 509 13.15 4.79 38.10
N GLU A 510 13.71 4.92 39.28
CA GLU A 510 14.40 6.14 39.75
C GLU A 510 15.73 6.39 39.02
N LEU A 511 16.48 5.33 38.72
CA LEU A 511 17.72 5.45 37.96
C LEU A 511 17.44 5.82 36.49
N MET A 512 16.36 5.32 35.90
CA MET A 512 15.95 5.68 34.52
C MET A 512 15.53 7.14 34.41
N MET A 513 14.91 7.72 35.46
CA MET A 513 14.62 9.15 35.47
C MET A 513 15.88 10.01 35.58
N ARG A 514 16.89 9.55 36.30
CA ARG A 514 18.14 10.29 36.51
C ARG A 514 19.01 10.37 35.27
N TYR A 515 18.89 9.41 34.35
CA TYR A 515 19.67 9.34 33.10
C TYR A 515 18.87 9.67 31.85
N GLY A 516 17.63 10.19 31.98
CA GLY A 516 16.85 10.71 30.85
C GLY A 516 16.38 9.66 29.84
N LEU A 517 16.23 8.40 30.22
CA LEU A 517 15.86 7.28 29.35
C LEU A 517 14.35 7.03 29.26
N LEU A 518 13.52 7.91 29.84
CA LEU A 518 12.06 7.89 29.65
C LEU A 518 11.63 9.04 28.76
N PRO A 519 10.71 8.82 27.81
CA PRO A 519 10.20 9.89 26.97
C PRO A 519 9.44 10.91 27.82
N LYS A 520 9.76 12.20 27.65
CA LYS A 520 9.05 13.32 28.27
C LYS A 520 7.63 13.38 27.72
N THR A 521 6.66 12.89 28.49
CA THR A 521 5.26 13.27 28.28
C THR A 521 5.06 14.69 28.78
N ALA A 522 4.49 15.52 27.93
CA ALA A 522 4.20 16.93 28.18
C ALA A 522 3.29 17.07 29.41
N VAL A 523 3.76 17.85 30.36
CA VAL A 523 2.97 18.36 31.48
C VAL A 523 2.28 19.63 30.98
N ALA A 524 0.94 19.58 30.89
CA ALA A 524 0.13 20.79 30.88
C ALA A 524 -0.31 21.06 32.32
N GLY A 525 0.08 22.22 32.83
CA GLY A 525 -0.24 22.66 34.15
C GLY A 525 -1.70 23.13 34.29
N GLY A 526 -2.18 23.11 35.51
CA GLY A 526 -3.46 23.67 35.93
C GLY A 526 -3.64 23.45 37.44
N GLU A 527 -3.42 24.52 38.17
CA GLU A 527 -3.56 24.64 39.62
C GLU A 527 -5.01 24.48 40.10
N GLY A 528 -5.16 23.99 41.34
CA GLY A 528 -6.11 24.54 42.28
C GLY A 528 -7.25 23.63 42.75
N GLY A 529 -7.29 23.33 44.02
CA GLY A 529 -8.53 23.08 44.75
C GLY A 529 -8.53 21.90 45.70
N GLU A 530 -8.31 22.24 46.97
CA GLU A 530 -8.51 21.42 48.19
C GLU A 530 -9.92 20.86 48.32
N GLY A 531 -10.06 19.72 48.99
CA GLY A 531 -11.26 19.45 49.76
C GLY A 531 -11.71 18.00 49.88
N GLY A 532 -11.33 17.36 50.95
CA GLY A 532 -12.27 16.73 51.89
C GLY A 532 -12.84 15.34 51.60
N ALA A 533 -12.31 14.40 52.32
CA ALA A 533 -13.00 13.45 53.20
C ALA A 533 -14.00 12.40 52.67
N SER A 534 -13.66 11.20 53.05
CA SER A 534 -14.48 10.11 53.64
C SER A 534 -15.40 9.28 52.75
N ALA A 535 -15.04 8.06 52.73
CA ALA A 535 -15.71 6.90 53.31
C ALA A 535 -16.73 6.14 52.47
N GLU A 536 -16.48 4.86 52.50
CA GLU A 536 -17.41 3.72 52.50
C GLU A 536 -18.07 3.28 51.19
N GLY A 537 -17.69 2.10 50.84
CA GLY A 537 -18.63 0.99 50.80
C GLY A 537 -19.05 0.56 49.41
N GLY A 538 -18.66 -0.60 49.04
CA GLY A 538 -19.44 -1.23 48.01
C GLY A 538 -18.72 -2.17 47.08
N SER A 539 -18.44 -3.30 47.60
CA SER A 539 -18.58 -4.62 46.97
C SER A 539 -18.29 -4.71 45.46
N ALA A 540 -17.11 -5.13 45.14
CA ALA A 540 -16.73 -5.68 43.85
C ALA A 540 -17.42 -7.04 43.63
N ALA A 541 -18.22 -7.16 42.61
CA ALA A 541 -18.57 -8.46 42.03
C ALA A 541 -17.38 -9.00 41.26
N GLY A 542 -16.65 -9.91 41.85
CA GLY A 542 -15.62 -10.70 41.20
C GLY A 542 -16.24 -11.64 40.19
N GLY A 543 -15.79 -11.55 38.94
CA GLY A 543 -16.00 -12.63 37.98
C GLY A 543 -15.24 -13.88 38.43
N PRO A 544 -15.70 -15.08 38.07
CA PRO A 544 -15.08 -16.29 38.54
C PRO A 544 -13.69 -16.45 37.91
N ALA A 545 -12.68 -16.29 38.73
CA ALA A 545 -11.37 -16.82 38.48
C ALA A 545 -11.51 -18.33 38.25
N LYS A 546 -11.05 -18.82 37.10
CA LYS A 546 -10.85 -20.26 36.91
C LYS A 546 -9.96 -20.75 38.03
N ALA A 547 -10.59 -21.43 38.97
CA ALA A 547 -9.88 -22.15 40.00
C ALA A 547 -8.98 -23.18 39.32
N LYS A 548 -7.68 -23.01 39.47
CA LYS A 548 -6.76 -24.14 39.31
C LYS A 548 -7.24 -25.18 40.31
N SER A 549 -7.82 -26.28 39.81
CA SER A 549 -8.09 -27.45 40.64
C SER A 549 -6.75 -27.88 41.21
N SER A 550 -6.56 -27.67 42.50
CA SER A 550 -5.58 -28.42 43.26
C SER A 550 -6.01 -29.88 43.11
N ALA A 551 -5.28 -30.64 42.30
CA ALA A 551 -5.48 -32.08 42.24
C ALA A 551 -5.38 -32.61 43.66
N SER A 552 -6.43 -33.26 44.16
CA SER A 552 -6.34 -34.01 45.43
C SER A 552 -5.21 -35.01 45.24
N THR A 553 -4.31 -35.10 46.22
CA THR A 553 -3.10 -35.93 46.21
C THR A 553 -3.36 -37.43 46.01
N ASN A 554 -4.60 -37.86 45.85
CA ASN A 554 -5.04 -39.24 45.73
C ASN A 554 -5.64 -39.63 44.38
N GLU A 555 -5.54 -38.80 43.34
CA GLU A 555 -6.05 -39.15 42.01
C GLU A 555 -4.97 -39.02 40.95
N VAL A 556 -4.74 -40.08 40.16
CA VAL A 556 -3.86 -40.06 39.00
C VAL A 556 -4.71 -39.91 37.76
N ALA A 557 -4.66 -38.73 37.16
CA ALA A 557 -5.40 -38.41 35.95
C ALA A 557 -4.51 -38.38 34.70
N VAL A 558 -3.20 -38.26 34.84
CA VAL A 558 -2.21 -38.15 33.78
C VAL A 558 -1.10 -39.16 34.01
N LEU A 559 -0.71 -39.82 32.95
CA LEU A 559 0.43 -40.73 32.92
C LEU A 559 1.45 -40.16 31.94
N ASN A 560 2.67 -39.96 32.39
CA ASN A 560 3.78 -39.52 31.58
C ASN A 560 4.72 -40.68 31.31
N LEU A 561 4.90 -41.04 30.07
CA LEU A 561 5.75 -42.12 29.62
C LEU A 561 6.94 -41.56 28.84
N SER A 562 8.12 -42.05 29.15
CA SER A 562 9.24 -41.93 28.25
C SER A 562 9.30 -43.23 27.40
N ILE A 563 9.12 -43.06 26.15
CA ILE A 563 9.11 -44.16 25.18
C ILE A 563 10.49 -44.22 24.50
N ARG A 564 11.02 -45.44 24.37
CA ARG A 564 12.25 -45.69 23.67
C ARG A 564 11.95 -46.55 22.44
N ALA A 565 12.51 -46.17 21.30
CA ALA A 565 12.33 -46.93 20.06
C ALA A 565 13.67 -47.11 19.32
N VAL A 566 13.71 -48.09 18.44
CA VAL A 566 14.88 -48.32 17.59
C VAL A 566 15.04 -47.19 16.60
N ASN A 567 16.27 -46.67 16.48
CA ASN A 567 16.59 -45.61 15.54
C ASN A 567 16.65 -46.14 14.11
N LEU A 568 15.74 -45.69 13.27
CA LEU A 568 15.60 -46.11 11.88
C LEU A 568 15.86 -45.01 10.85
N GLN A 569 16.57 -43.95 11.25
CA GLN A 569 16.92 -42.87 10.32
C GLN A 569 17.75 -43.35 9.13
N LYS A 570 18.54 -44.40 9.29
CA LYS A 570 19.26 -45.04 8.17
C LYS A 570 18.35 -45.72 7.13
N VAL A 571 17.15 -46.12 7.51
CA VAL A 571 16.18 -46.71 6.61
C VAL A 571 15.38 -45.62 5.90
N LYS A 572 14.97 -44.60 6.63
CA LYS A 572 14.27 -43.42 6.12
C LYS A 572 14.48 -42.26 7.07
N GLN A 573 14.89 -41.11 6.56
CA GLN A 573 15.26 -39.94 7.34
C GLN A 573 14.16 -39.47 8.33
N GLU A 574 12.91 -39.68 7.99
CA GLU A 574 11.74 -39.30 8.81
C GLU A 574 11.18 -40.47 9.66
N ALA A 575 11.82 -41.64 9.65
CA ALA A 575 11.26 -42.85 10.29
C ALA A 575 11.02 -42.69 11.79
N ASN A 576 11.94 -42.07 12.52
CA ASN A 576 11.82 -41.85 13.96
C ASN A 576 10.62 -40.95 14.31
N GLY A 577 10.42 -39.88 13.53
CA GLY A 577 9.25 -39.02 13.67
C GLY A 577 7.94 -39.75 13.36
N GLN A 578 7.94 -40.58 12.34
CA GLN A 578 6.77 -41.37 11.94
C GLN A 578 6.36 -42.35 13.03
N ILE A 579 7.31 -43.02 13.66
CA ILE A 579 7.06 -43.98 14.77
C ILE A 579 6.42 -43.25 15.95
N ALA A 580 6.94 -42.10 16.35
CA ALA A 580 6.40 -41.29 17.44
C ALA A 580 4.98 -40.81 17.14
N TYR A 581 4.73 -40.40 15.90
CA TYR A 581 3.42 -39.91 15.46
C TYR A 581 2.38 -41.01 15.35
N ASP A 582 2.78 -42.19 14.85
CA ASP A 582 1.91 -43.36 14.77
C ASP A 582 1.50 -43.83 16.19
N LEU A 583 2.43 -43.79 17.15
CA LEU A 583 2.14 -44.12 18.56
C LEU A 583 1.15 -43.10 19.17
N GLU A 584 1.38 -41.80 18.98
CA GLU A 584 0.45 -40.78 19.45
C GLU A 584 -0.96 -40.97 18.87
N LYS A 585 -1.05 -41.24 17.57
CA LYS A 585 -2.31 -41.47 16.87
C LYS A 585 -3.08 -42.64 17.44
N LEU A 586 -2.39 -43.78 17.69
CA LEU A 586 -3.02 -44.97 18.28
C LEU A 586 -3.39 -44.76 19.76
N ALA A 587 -2.57 -43.99 20.50
CA ALA A 587 -2.91 -43.62 21.88
C ALA A 587 -4.16 -42.71 21.93
N LYS A 588 -4.33 -41.78 21.01
CA LYS A 588 -5.54 -40.97 20.89
C LYS A 588 -6.79 -41.75 20.47
N ALA A 589 -6.63 -42.84 19.77
CA ALA A 589 -7.73 -43.69 19.36
C ALA A 589 -8.21 -44.63 20.48
N SER A 590 -7.47 -44.80 21.56
CA SER A 590 -7.81 -45.66 22.65
C SER A 590 -9.06 -45.22 23.43
N PRO A 591 -9.93 -46.16 23.84
CA PRO A 591 -11.11 -45.84 24.62
C PRO A 591 -10.78 -45.34 26.05
N LEU A 592 -9.58 -45.62 26.57
CA LEU A 592 -9.18 -45.29 27.93
C LEU A 592 -8.54 -43.90 28.06
N PHE A 593 -8.04 -43.35 26.96
CA PHE A 593 -7.34 -42.06 26.96
C PHE A 593 -8.15 -40.95 26.32
N ASP A 594 -8.00 -39.74 26.80
CA ASP A 594 -8.61 -38.55 26.21
C ASP A 594 -7.80 -38.10 25.00
N ALA A 595 -8.43 -38.09 23.81
CA ALA A 595 -7.78 -37.77 22.56
C ALA A 595 -7.30 -36.30 22.47
N SER A 596 -7.93 -35.39 23.20
CA SER A 596 -7.61 -33.96 23.17
C SER A 596 -6.40 -33.57 24.02
N GLU A 597 -6.17 -34.28 25.11
CA GLU A 597 -5.07 -34.02 26.05
C GLU A 597 -3.94 -35.07 25.99
N THR A 598 -4.10 -36.12 25.19
CA THR A 598 -3.06 -37.15 24.93
C THR A 598 -2.19 -36.69 23.79
N GLN A 599 -0.91 -36.46 24.02
CA GLN A 599 0.02 -35.92 23.04
C GLN A 599 1.48 -36.19 23.37
N LEU A 600 2.35 -36.05 22.38
CA LEU A 600 3.77 -35.97 22.65
C LEU A 600 4.08 -34.70 23.47
N SER A 601 4.76 -34.84 24.59
CA SER A 601 4.96 -33.75 25.56
C SER A 601 6.30 -33.04 25.44
N GLY A 602 7.11 -33.38 24.41
CA GLY A 602 8.42 -32.79 24.16
C GLY A 602 8.95 -33.12 22.77
N ASN A 603 10.16 -32.68 22.49
CA ASN A 603 10.83 -32.97 21.22
C ASN A 603 11.38 -34.41 21.24
N LEU A 604 11.44 -35.02 20.05
CA LEU A 604 12.16 -36.26 19.87
C LEU A 604 13.64 -36.03 20.12
N GLU A 605 14.27 -36.99 20.79
CA GLU A 605 15.72 -36.99 20.96
C GLU A 605 16.41 -36.94 19.60
N GLN A 606 17.28 -35.91 19.40
CA GLN A 606 18.09 -35.86 18.20
C GLN A 606 19.25 -36.85 18.36
N VAL A 607 19.22 -37.88 17.53
CA VAL A 607 20.23 -38.93 17.54
C VAL A 607 20.99 -38.90 16.21
N ASP A 608 22.23 -39.27 16.25
CA ASP A 608 23.05 -39.46 15.05
C ASP A 608 22.90 -40.88 14.49
N ASP A 609 23.50 -41.14 13.34
CA ASP A 609 23.46 -42.44 12.67
C ASP A 609 24.15 -43.58 13.45
N THR A 610 24.85 -43.29 14.53
CA THR A 610 25.58 -44.28 15.35
C THR A 610 24.75 -44.74 16.55
N THR A 611 23.73 -43.98 16.93
CA THR A 611 22.89 -44.26 18.07
C THR A 611 21.83 -45.32 17.73
N ALA A 612 21.77 -46.38 18.49
CA ALA A 612 20.90 -47.54 18.21
C ALA A 612 19.41 -47.27 18.52
N THR A 613 19.12 -46.37 19.43
CA THR A 613 17.75 -46.08 19.90
C THR A 613 17.59 -44.59 20.12
N PHE A 614 16.36 -44.10 20.10
CA PHE A 614 15.98 -42.74 20.46
C PHE A 614 14.83 -42.74 21.43
N THR A 615 14.66 -41.68 22.21
CA THR A 615 13.60 -41.52 23.18
C THR A 615 12.70 -40.35 22.88
N PHE A 616 11.46 -40.44 23.29
CA PHE A 616 10.48 -39.36 23.21
C PHE A 616 9.42 -39.48 24.30
N PRO A 617 8.96 -38.36 24.83
CA PRO A 617 7.99 -38.36 25.93
C PRO A 617 6.56 -38.36 25.36
N LEU A 618 5.71 -39.21 25.92
CA LEU A 618 4.29 -39.31 25.61
C LEU A 618 3.47 -39.06 26.88
N LYS A 619 2.56 -38.11 26.82
CA LYS A 619 1.58 -37.81 27.87
C LYS A 619 0.26 -38.48 27.52
N LEU A 620 -0.23 -39.35 28.41
CA LEU A 620 -1.53 -39.97 28.30
C LEU A 620 -2.46 -39.39 29.35
N LYS A 621 -3.57 -38.83 28.94
CA LYS A 621 -4.62 -38.38 29.86
C LYS A 621 -5.69 -39.45 29.96
N LEU A 622 -5.91 -39.91 31.18
CA LEU A 622 -6.97 -40.89 31.44
C LEU A 622 -8.34 -40.23 31.37
N LYS A 623 -9.30 -40.84 30.66
CA LYS A 623 -10.71 -40.41 30.69
C LYS A 623 -11.33 -40.55 32.05
N ARG A 624 -10.90 -41.53 32.81
CA ARG A 624 -11.30 -41.76 34.20
C ARG A 624 -10.05 -41.75 35.08
N PRO A 625 -9.92 -40.79 36.01
CA PRO A 625 -8.80 -40.77 36.96
C PRO A 625 -8.80 -42.03 37.84
N ILE A 626 -7.61 -42.47 38.18
CA ILE A 626 -7.42 -43.56 39.14
C ILE A 626 -7.35 -42.93 40.53
N LYS A 627 -8.11 -43.46 41.49
CA LYS A 627 -7.99 -43.12 42.91
C LYS A 627 -6.97 -44.05 43.54
N LEU A 628 -5.91 -43.48 44.12
CA LEU A 628 -4.86 -44.20 44.84
C LEU A 628 -5.26 -44.48 46.27
#